data_8caa17305e7d10122cfa116ef8270ebd
#
_entry.id   8caa17305e7d10122cfa116ef8270ebd
#
_cell.length_a   1.000
_cell.length_b   1.000
_cell.length_c   1.000
_cell.angle_alpha   90.00
_cell.angle_beta   90.00
_cell.angle_gamma   90.00
#
_symmetry.space_group_name_H-M   'P 1'
#
loop_
_entity.id
_entity.type
_entity.pdbx_description
1 polymer ?
#
loop_
_entity_poly.entity_id
_entity_poly.type
_entity_poly.pdbx_seq_one_letter_code
_entity_poly.pdbx_strand_id
1 'polypeptide(L)'
;AFISVAPWFLFFVAIEHLGKTELAISNITRSVSAIFFVIANSFAVTTGSLVSNVIGAGARNELFPICHKVLKLGYAVGIPFVVVALLCNRWIVSFYTDNELLIELAFAPFVVMILNYTFALPGYVYLNAVGGTGKNKITFLFQVTTTCVYLVYLYWLSFCIKASLSLYLTAEYLFVILLALQSIIYLKSKHY
;
A
#
# COMPACT_ATOMS: atom_id res chain seq x y z
N ALA A 1 -7.98 -4.32 13.98
CA ALA A 1 -8.43 -5.14 12.83
C ALA A 1 -9.50 -4.45 11.98
N PHE A 2 -10.60 -3.91 12.56
CA PHE A 2 -11.69 -3.32 11.77
C PHE A 2 -11.26 -2.09 10.92
N ILE A 3 -10.48 -1.18 11.49
CA ILE A 3 -10.02 0.05 10.80
C ILE A 3 -9.10 -0.25 9.62
N SER A 4 -8.36 -1.35 9.67
CA SER A 4 -7.48 -1.75 8.54
C SER A 4 -8.25 -2.36 7.36
N VAL A 5 -9.46 -2.85 7.59
CA VAL A 5 -10.31 -3.48 6.55
C VAL A 5 -11.34 -2.49 5.97
N ALA A 6 -11.75 -1.50 6.77
CA ALA A 6 -12.76 -0.53 6.37
C ALA A 6 -12.43 0.22 5.05
N PRO A 7 -11.19 0.70 4.81
CA PRO A 7 -10.84 1.35 3.54
C PRO A 7 -11.06 0.44 2.33
N TRP A 8 -10.76 -0.84 2.46
CA TRP A 8 -10.95 -1.82 1.40
C TRP A 8 -12.43 -1.98 1.01
N PHE A 9 -13.30 -2.13 2.00
CA PHE A 9 -14.73 -2.24 1.77
C PHE A 9 -15.30 -0.96 1.15
N LEU A 10 -14.95 0.19 1.71
CA LEU A 10 -15.45 1.49 1.24
C LEU A 10 -14.95 1.85 -0.16
N PHE A 11 -13.77 1.37 -0.56
CA PHE A 11 -13.31 1.47 -1.93
C PHE A 11 -14.26 0.76 -2.90
N PHE A 12 -14.67 -0.48 -2.61
CA PHE A 12 -15.60 -1.21 -3.47
C PHE A 12 -16.96 -0.53 -3.57
N VAL A 13 -17.46 0.01 -2.46
CA VAL A 13 -18.69 0.82 -2.46
C VAL A 13 -18.52 2.06 -3.34
N ALA A 14 -17.35 2.71 -3.29
CA ALA A 14 -17.07 3.91 -4.09
C ALA A 14 -17.00 3.62 -5.60
N ILE A 15 -16.56 2.44 -6.03
CA ILE A 15 -16.45 2.08 -7.45
C ILE A 15 -17.65 1.31 -7.99
N GLU A 16 -18.57 0.85 -7.14
CA GLU A 16 -19.74 0.07 -7.55
C GLU A 16 -20.58 0.78 -8.61
N HIS A 17 -20.69 2.12 -8.53
CA HIS A 17 -21.44 2.93 -9.48
C HIS A 17 -20.73 3.13 -10.84
N LEU A 18 -19.44 2.76 -10.97
CA LEU A 18 -18.74 2.84 -12.27
C LEU A 18 -19.19 1.76 -13.23
N GLY A 19 -19.63 0.61 -12.74
CA GLY A 19 -20.16 -0.47 -13.53
C GLY A 19 -19.54 -1.84 -13.26
N LYS A 20 -20.10 -2.87 -13.87
CA LYS A 20 -19.67 -4.27 -13.66
C LYS A 20 -18.26 -4.54 -14.21
N THR A 21 -17.89 -3.89 -15.30
CA THR A 21 -16.58 -4.01 -15.95
C THR A 21 -15.47 -3.50 -15.02
N GLU A 22 -15.63 -2.29 -14.48
CA GLU A 22 -14.68 -1.66 -13.56
C GLU A 22 -14.54 -2.45 -12.28
N LEU A 23 -15.65 -2.98 -11.77
CA LEU A 23 -15.64 -3.83 -10.58
C LEU A 23 -14.87 -5.13 -10.83
N ALA A 24 -15.07 -5.78 -11.99
CA ALA A 24 -14.34 -6.99 -12.37
C ALA A 24 -12.84 -6.72 -12.50
N ILE A 25 -12.44 -5.65 -13.19
CA ILE A 25 -11.04 -5.22 -13.34
C ILE A 25 -10.41 -4.92 -11.98
N SER A 26 -11.14 -4.24 -11.10
CA SER A 26 -10.65 -3.94 -9.74
C SER A 26 -10.40 -5.21 -8.94
N ASN A 27 -11.29 -6.20 -9.01
CA ASN A 27 -11.12 -7.48 -8.32
C ASN A 27 -9.88 -8.24 -8.83
N ILE A 28 -9.68 -8.28 -10.16
CA ILE A 28 -8.49 -8.92 -10.76
C ILE A 28 -7.21 -8.22 -10.31
N THR A 29 -7.13 -6.91 -10.49
CA THR A 29 -5.96 -6.12 -10.12
C THR A 29 -5.62 -6.21 -8.64
N ARG A 30 -6.61 -6.18 -7.76
CA ARG A 30 -6.42 -6.33 -6.32
C ARG A 30 -5.98 -7.73 -5.92
N SER A 31 -6.49 -8.76 -6.57
CA SER A 31 -6.06 -10.14 -6.33
C SER A 31 -4.57 -10.32 -6.62
N VAL A 32 -4.09 -9.76 -7.73
CA VAL A 32 -2.67 -9.80 -8.07
C VAL A 32 -1.85 -8.92 -7.12
N SER A 33 -2.34 -7.72 -6.78
CA SER A 33 -1.63 -6.81 -5.87
C SER A 33 -1.50 -7.36 -4.45
N ALA A 34 -2.38 -8.27 -4.03
CA ALA A 34 -2.30 -8.92 -2.72
C ALA A 34 -0.96 -9.66 -2.52
N ILE A 35 -0.38 -10.20 -3.58
CA ILE A 35 0.95 -10.85 -3.53
C ILE A 35 2.02 -9.82 -3.12
N PHE A 36 2.00 -8.63 -3.73
CA PHE A 36 2.92 -7.54 -3.43
C PHE A 36 2.70 -6.99 -2.03
N PHE A 37 1.44 -6.92 -1.59
CA PHE A 37 1.11 -6.54 -0.21
C PHE A 37 1.71 -7.53 0.80
N VAL A 38 1.62 -8.83 0.56
CA VAL A 38 2.21 -9.86 1.44
C VAL A 38 3.74 -9.68 1.53
N ILE A 39 4.41 -9.45 0.39
CA ILE A 39 5.86 -9.19 0.37
C ILE A 39 6.18 -7.94 1.19
N ALA A 40 5.53 -6.80 0.92
CA ALA A 40 5.76 -5.55 1.63
C ALA A 40 5.50 -5.68 3.14
N ASN A 41 4.40 -6.34 3.52
CA ASN A 41 4.02 -6.55 4.91
C ASN A 41 5.00 -7.45 5.67
N SER A 42 5.57 -8.46 5.02
CA SER A 42 6.58 -9.34 5.63
C SER A 42 7.83 -8.54 6.03
N PHE A 43 8.32 -7.67 5.15
CA PHE A 43 9.44 -6.76 5.46
C PHE A 43 9.05 -5.73 6.55
N ALA A 44 7.84 -5.22 6.51
CA ALA A 44 7.34 -4.26 7.48
C ALA A 44 7.27 -4.85 8.90
N VAL A 45 6.68 -6.03 9.05
CA VAL A 45 6.59 -6.73 10.35
C VAL A 45 7.98 -7.06 10.90
N THR A 46 8.88 -7.53 10.04
CA THR A 46 10.28 -7.78 10.38
C THR A 46 10.95 -6.48 10.89
N THR A 47 10.69 -5.34 10.26
CA THR A 47 11.21 -4.04 10.72
C THR A 47 10.74 -3.72 12.13
N GLY A 48 9.47 -3.92 12.44
CA GLY A 48 8.92 -3.69 13.78
C GLY A 48 9.68 -4.50 14.84
N SER A 49 9.94 -5.77 14.58
CA SER A 49 10.69 -6.65 15.48
C SER A 49 12.15 -6.21 15.64
N LEU A 50 12.83 -5.88 14.54
CA LEU A 50 14.21 -5.42 14.56
C LEU A 50 14.36 -4.09 15.33
N VAL A 51 13.45 -3.13 15.09
CA VAL A 51 13.44 -1.85 15.79
C VAL A 51 13.18 -2.06 17.29
N SER A 52 12.26 -2.95 17.67
CA SER A 52 12.00 -3.26 19.07
C SER A 52 13.25 -3.79 19.77
N ASN A 53 14.01 -4.69 19.13
CA ASN A 53 15.26 -5.22 19.68
C ASN A 53 16.32 -4.13 19.86
N VAL A 54 16.49 -3.25 18.88
CA VAL A 54 17.47 -2.15 18.91
C VAL A 54 17.13 -1.13 19.99
N ILE A 55 15.85 -0.79 20.13
CA ILE A 55 15.38 0.11 21.20
C ILE A 55 15.61 -0.53 22.58
N GLY A 56 15.30 -1.83 22.72
CA GLY A 56 15.56 -2.59 23.95
C GLY A 56 17.05 -2.67 24.33
N ALA A 57 17.93 -2.72 23.35
CA ALA A 57 19.39 -2.70 23.53
C ALA A 57 19.96 -1.28 23.78
N GLY A 58 19.14 -0.22 23.76
CA GLY A 58 19.58 1.16 23.92
C GLY A 58 20.26 1.80 22.70
N ALA A 59 20.36 1.08 21.57
CA ALA A 59 21.04 1.51 20.35
C ALA A 59 20.11 2.27 19.39
N ARG A 60 19.46 3.32 19.86
CA ARG A 60 18.43 4.07 19.12
C ARG A 60 18.91 4.67 17.80
N ASN A 61 20.17 5.04 17.71
CA ASN A 61 20.80 5.54 16.48
C ASN A 61 20.81 4.53 15.31
N GLU A 62 20.63 3.24 15.59
CA GLU A 62 20.56 2.20 14.58
C GLU A 62 19.16 2.06 13.93
N LEU A 63 18.13 2.77 14.41
CA LEU A 63 16.76 2.65 13.92
C LEU A 63 16.67 2.95 12.41
N PHE A 64 17.12 4.11 11.97
CA PHE A 64 17.07 4.49 10.56
C PHE A 64 17.97 3.62 9.68
N PRO A 65 19.24 3.31 10.06
CA PRO A 65 20.04 2.32 9.35
C PRO A 65 19.35 0.98 9.12
N ILE A 66 18.65 0.44 10.13
CA ILE A 66 17.88 -0.81 10.00
C ILE A 66 16.73 -0.63 9.00
N CYS A 67 15.92 0.42 9.12
CA CYS A 67 14.86 0.69 8.17
C CYS A 67 15.38 0.75 6.73
N HIS A 68 16.51 1.42 6.49
CA HIS A 68 17.12 1.50 5.15
C HIS A 68 17.62 0.14 4.64
N LYS A 69 18.21 -0.70 5.50
CA LYS A 69 18.63 -2.06 5.13
C LYS A 69 17.43 -2.90 4.72
N VAL A 70 16.34 -2.85 5.49
CA VAL A 70 15.11 -3.59 5.19
C VAL A 70 14.48 -3.09 3.90
N LEU A 71 14.44 -1.76 3.67
CA LEU A 71 13.93 -1.19 2.41
C LEU A 71 14.76 -1.66 1.21
N LYS A 72 16.10 -1.64 1.29
CA LYS A 72 16.97 -2.12 0.22
C LYS A 72 16.68 -3.59 -0.12
N LEU A 73 16.55 -4.45 0.91
CA LEU A 73 16.22 -5.86 0.71
C LEU A 73 14.81 -6.04 0.13
N GLY A 74 13.82 -5.31 0.65
CA GLY A 74 12.46 -5.35 0.16
C GLY A 74 12.34 -4.93 -1.31
N TYR A 75 13.07 -3.89 -1.72
CA TYR A 75 13.15 -3.49 -3.12
C TYR A 75 13.93 -4.51 -3.97
N ALA A 76 15.04 -5.05 -3.47
CA ALA A 76 15.81 -6.06 -4.20
C ALA A 76 14.99 -7.32 -4.51
N VAL A 77 14.09 -7.69 -3.59
CA VAL A 77 13.16 -8.83 -3.79
C VAL A 77 11.95 -8.40 -4.62
N GLY A 78 11.28 -7.30 -4.28
CA GLY A 78 9.99 -6.96 -4.86
C GLY A 78 10.05 -6.35 -6.25
N ILE A 79 11.08 -5.54 -6.58
CA ILE A 79 11.17 -4.90 -7.90
C ILE A 79 11.27 -5.90 -9.04
N PRO A 80 12.06 -6.99 -8.97
CA PRO A 80 12.03 -8.01 -10.02
C PRO A 80 10.62 -8.58 -10.26
N PHE A 81 9.85 -8.86 -9.20
CA PHE A 81 8.47 -9.32 -9.34
C PHE A 81 7.56 -8.24 -9.95
N VAL A 82 7.73 -6.97 -9.58
CA VAL A 82 7.01 -5.84 -10.21
C VAL A 82 7.29 -5.80 -11.71
N VAL A 83 8.56 -5.89 -12.11
CA VAL A 83 8.96 -5.88 -13.53
C VAL A 83 8.35 -7.06 -14.28
N VAL A 84 8.45 -8.27 -13.74
CA VAL A 84 7.85 -9.47 -14.35
C VAL A 84 6.33 -9.31 -14.47
N ALA A 85 5.65 -8.83 -13.43
CA ALA A 85 4.21 -8.64 -13.46
C ALA A 85 3.79 -7.60 -14.51
N LEU A 86 4.55 -6.53 -14.67
CA LEU A 86 4.27 -5.51 -15.70
C LEU A 86 4.50 -6.04 -17.12
N LEU A 87 5.56 -6.80 -17.34
CA LEU A 87 5.85 -7.41 -18.65
C LEU A 87 4.82 -8.50 -19.03
N CYS A 88 4.38 -9.27 -18.05
CA CYS A 88 3.44 -10.37 -18.22
C CYS A 88 1.98 -9.99 -17.94
N ASN A 89 1.64 -8.69 -17.84
CA ASN A 89 0.32 -8.22 -17.39
C ASN A 89 -0.84 -8.85 -18.16
N ARG A 90 -0.77 -8.87 -19.50
CA ARG A 90 -1.82 -9.44 -20.36
C ARG A 90 -2.02 -10.94 -20.06
N TRP A 91 -0.93 -11.66 -19.92
CA TRP A 91 -0.96 -13.09 -19.62
C TRP A 91 -1.50 -13.37 -18.21
N ILE A 92 -1.10 -12.56 -17.21
CA ILE A 92 -1.62 -12.67 -15.84
C ILE A 92 -3.13 -12.41 -15.80
N VAL A 93 -3.60 -11.37 -16.49
CA VAL A 93 -5.02 -11.04 -16.53
C VAL A 93 -5.83 -12.12 -17.26
N SER A 94 -5.26 -12.75 -18.29
CA SER A 94 -5.93 -13.84 -19.03
C SER A 94 -6.20 -15.10 -18.20
N PHE A 95 -5.52 -15.29 -17.06
CA PHE A 95 -5.88 -16.36 -16.11
C PHE A 95 -7.22 -16.10 -15.38
N TYR A 96 -7.67 -14.86 -15.34
CA TYR A 96 -8.90 -14.48 -14.66
C TYR A 96 -10.10 -14.32 -15.60
N THR A 97 -9.86 -14.08 -16.89
CA THR A 97 -10.92 -13.81 -17.87
C THR A 97 -10.46 -14.11 -19.29
N ASP A 98 -11.36 -14.71 -20.08
CA ASP A 98 -11.17 -14.91 -21.53
C ASP A 98 -11.67 -13.72 -22.38
N ASN A 99 -12.22 -12.69 -21.74
CA ASN A 99 -12.76 -11.52 -22.43
C ASN A 99 -11.64 -10.55 -22.82
N GLU A 100 -11.29 -10.51 -24.10
CA GLU A 100 -10.22 -9.65 -24.66
C GLU A 100 -10.42 -8.17 -24.33
N LEU A 101 -11.65 -7.67 -24.31
CA LEU A 101 -11.93 -6.28 -23.94
C LEU A 101 -11.57 -6.00 -22.47
N LEU A 102 -11.89 -6.92 -21.57
CA LEU A 102 -11.51 -6.80 -20.15
C LEU A 102 -9.99 -6.84 -19.96
N ILE A 103 -9.30 -7.69 -20.72
CA ILE A 103 -7.83 -7.80 -20.67
C ILE A 103 -7.19 -6.48 -21.10
N GLU A 104 -7.71 -5.86 -22.16
CA GLU A 104 -7.18 -4.59 -22.65
C GLU A 104 -7.47 -3.43 -21.69
N LEU A 105 -8.70 -3.31 -21.19
CA LEU A 105 -9.09 -2.27 -20.24
C LEU A 105 -8.41 -2.40 -18.88
N ALA A 106 -8.01 -3.60 -18.48
CA ALA A 106 -7.32 -3.85 -17.22
C ALA A 106 -5.87 -3.33 -17.20
N PHE A 107 -5.25 -3.06 -18.37
CA PHE A 107 -3.83 -2.69 -18.43
C PHE A 107 -3.49 -1.48 -17.57
N ALA A 108 -4.16 -0.35 -17.74
CA ALA A 108 -3.85 0.87 -17.00
C ALA A 108 -4.12 0.74 -15.48
N PRO A 109 -5.28 0.22 -15.01
CA PRO A 109 -5.50 -0.09 -13.60
C PRO A 109 -4.46 -1.04 -13.01
N PHE A 110 -4.07 -2.07 -13.75
CA PHE A 110 -3.07 -3.04 -13.34
C PHE A 110 -1.70 -2.38 -13.11
N VAL A 111 -1.22 -1.57 -14.07
CA VAL A 111 0.05 -0.84 -13.95
C VAL A 111 0.05 0.06 -12.72
N VAL A 112 -1.01 0.86 -12.54
CA VAL A 112 -1.16 1.73 -11.38
C VAL A 112 -1.06 0.92 -10.09
N MET A 113 -1.81 -0.18 -9.98
CA MET A 113 -1.87 -0.96 -8.74
C MET A 113 -0.56 -1.70 -8.42
N ILE A 114 0.14 -2.23 -9.43
CA ILE A 114 1.42 -2.95 -9.21
C ILE A 114 2.54 -1.97 -8.85
N LEU A 115 2.60 -0.81 -9.48
CA LEU A 115 3.58 0.22 -9.14
C LEU A 115 3.40 0.78 -7.73
N ASN A 116 2.21 0.66 -7.14
CA ASN A 116 1.97 1.06 -5.75
C ASN A 116 2.92 0.38 -4.76
N TYR A 117 3.46 -0.81 -5.08
CA TYR A 117 4.44 -1.51 -4.24
C TYR A 117 5.63 -0.61 -3.86
N THR A 118 6.10 0.22 -4.79
CA THR A 118 7.25 1.12 -4.56
C THR A 118 7.01 2.13 -3.45
N PHE A 119 5.78 2.54 -3.24
CA PHE A 119 5.37 3.48 -2.18
C PHE A 119 4.83 2.76 -0.95
N ALA A 120 4.22 1.60 -1.14
CA ALA A 120 3.66 0.79 -0.06
C ALA A 120 4.74 0.23 0.88
N LEU A 121 5.85 -0.24 0.31
CA LEU A 121 6.95 -0.79 1.09
C LEU A 121 7.47 0.21 2.15
N PRO A 122 7.89 1.45 1.82
CA PRO A 122 8.31 2.41 2.84
C PRO A 122 7.16 2.83 3.77
N GLY A 123 5.93 2.95 3.28
CA GLY A 123 4.77 3.26 4.10
C GLY A 123 4.60 2.28 5.26
N TYR A 124 4.59 1.00 4.96
CA TYR A 124 4.42 -0.05 5.96
C TYR A 124 5.68 -0.27 6.81
N VAL A 125 6.88 -0.17 6.23
CA VAL A 125 8.15 -0.31 6.97
C VAL A 125 8.26 0.76 8.06
N TYR A 126 8.06 2.04 7.73
CA TYR A 126 8.16 3.11 8.72
C TYR A 126 7.02 3.10 9.74
N LEU A 127 5.80 2.72 9.32
CA LEU A 127 4.69 2.55 10.26
C LEU A 127 5.00 1.48 11.30
N ASN A 128 5.52 0.31 10.86
CA ASN A 128 5.92 -0.76 11.77
C ASN A 128 7.14 -0.40 12.61
N ALA A 129 8.05 0.43 12.09
CA ALA A 129 9.15 0.98 12.89
C ALA A 129 8.63 1.81 14.06
N VAL A 130 7.61 2.68 13.84
CA VAL A 130 6.94 3.40 14.95
C VAL A 130 6.34 2.43 15.96
N GLY A 131 5.66 1.38 15.49
CA GLY A 131 5.13 0.31 16.36
C GLY A 131 6.21 -0.38 17.17
N GLY A 132 7.36 -0.69 16.56
CA GLY A 132 8.53 -1.28 17.20
C GLY A 132 9.13 -0.44 18.33
N THR A 133 8.91 0.88 18.36
CA THR A 133 9.29 1.73 19.50
C THR A 133 8.31 1.61 20.69
N GLY A 134 7.30 0.72 20.62
CA GLY A 134 6.28 0.54 21.66
C GLY A 134 5.13 1.56 21.59
N LYS A 135 5.09 2.42 20.58
CA LYS A 135 4.10 3.50 20.44
C LYS A 135 2.88 3.09 19.59
N ASN A 136 2.26 1.96 19.91
CA ASN A 136 1.12 1.40 19.16
C ASN A 136 -0.09 2.35 19.08
N LYS A 137 -0.31 3.22 20.06
CA LYS A 137 -1.36 4.25 20.00
C LYS A 137 -1.09 5.25 18.88
N ILE A 138 0.16 5.58 18.61
CA ILE A 138 0.56 6.50 17.53
C ILE A 138 0.36 5.84 16.16
N THR A 139 0.77 4.58 16.00
CA THR A 139 0.52 3.85 14.75
C THR A 139 -0.97 3.75 14.43
N PHE A 140 -1.79 3.51 15.46
CA PHE A 140 -3.23 3.50 15.33
C PHE A 140 -3.77 4.88 14.88
N LEU A 141 -3.31 5.97 15.52
CA LEU A 141 -3.71 7.33 15.15
C LEU A 141 -3.34 7.66 13.70
N PHE A 142 -2.14 7.26 13.24
CA PHE A 142 -1.72 7.44 11.85
C PHE A 142 -2.62 6.69 10.88
N GLN A 143 -2.99 5.46 11.19
CA GLN A 143 -3.94 4.70 10.36
C GLN A 143 -5.31 5.37 10.30
N VAL A 144 -5.83 5.86 11.43
CA VAL A 144 -7.13 6.55 11.47
C VAL A 144 -7.09 7.85 10.64
N THR A 145 -6.11 8.71 10.88
CA THR A 145 -5.98 9.98 10.15
C THR A 145 -5.81 9.77 8.66
N THR A 146 -4.98 8.81 8.27
CA THR A 146 -4.77 8.44 6.87
C THR A 146 -6.05 7.89 6.24
N THR A 147 -6.79 7.02 6.96
CA THR A 147 -8.08 6.51 6.48
C THR A 147 -9.09 7.63 6.28
N CYS A 148 -9.17 8.60 7.19
CA CYS A 148 -10.06 9.75 7.01
C CYS A 148 -9.73 10.55 5.73
N VAL A 149 -8.44 10.83 5.50
CA VAL A 149 -8.01 11.54 4.28
C VAL A 149 -8.29 10.71 3.03
N TYR A 150 -8.04 9.41 3.08
CA TYR A 150 -8.36 8.47 2.00
C TYR A 150 -9.86 8.49 1.63
N LEU A 151 -10.75 8.48 2.62
CA LEU A 151 -12.19 8.52 2.40
C LEU A 151 -12.66 9.86 1.82
N VAL A 152 -12.10 10.98 2.29
CA VAL A 152 -12.37 12.30 1.72
C VAL A 152 -11.94 12.34 0.25
N TYR A 153 -10.79 11.77 -0.08
CA TYR A 153 -10.30 11.70 -1.46
C TYR A 153 -11.20 10.82 -2.34
N LEU A 154 -11.62 9.64 -1.86
CA LEU A 154 -12.57 8.78 -2.58
C LEU A 154 -13.91 9.48 -2.82
N TYR A 155 -14.42 10.17 -1.80
CA TYR A 155 -15.65 10.94 -1.92
C TYR A 155 -15.53 12.03 -3.00
N TRP A 156 -14.43 12.77 -2.99
CA TRP A 156 -14.14 13.80 -3.99
C TRP A 156 -14.06 13.22 -5.41
N LEU A 157 -13.39 12.08 -5.61
CA LEU A 157 -13.33 11.39 -6.89
C LEU A 157 -14.71 10.95 -7.37
N SER A 158 -15.57 10.48 -6.46
CA SER A 158 -16.90 9.94 -6.80
C SER A 158 -17.88 11.04 -7.20
N PHE A 159 -17.88 12.17 -6.50
CA PHE A 159 -18.90 13.19 -6.67
C PHE A 159 -18.47 14.39 -7.49
N CYS A 160 -17.17 14.73 -7.52
CA CYS A 160 -16.70 15.96 -8.18
C CYS A 160 -16.12 15.71 -9.58
N ILE A 161 -15.51 14.55 -9.86
CA ILE A 161 -14.70 14.37 -11.07
C ILE A 161 -15.23 13.28 -12.02
N LYS A 162 -16.09 12.37 -11.58
CA LYS A 162 -16.48 11.15 -12.33
C LYS A 162 -15.24 10.40 -12.85
N ALA A 163 -14.36 10.07 -11.94
CA ALA A 163 -13.02 9.56 -12.22
C ALA A 163 -13.03 8.17 -12.88
N SER A 164 -12.01 7.87 -13.67
CA SER A 164 -11.75 6.51 -14.17
C SER A 164 -11.27 5.59 -13.05
N LEU A 165 -11.40 4.26 -13.23
CA LEU A 165 -10.94 3.27 -12.25
C LEU A 165 -9.45 3.47 -11.90
N SER A 166 -8.59 3.76 -12.89
CA SER A 166 -7.16 4.02 -12.64
C SER A 166 -6.94 5.18 -11.67
N LEU A 167 -7.78 6.22 -11.74
CA LEU A 167 -7.68 7.36 -10.84
C LEU A 167 -8.17 7.01 -9.42
N TYR A 168 -9.20 6.17 -9.28
CA TYR A 168 -9.60 5.64 -7.97
C TYR A 168 -8.48 4.84 -7.30
N LEU A 169 -7.72 4.05 -8.07
CA LEU A 169 -6.59 3.27 -7.55
C LEU A 169 -5.43 4.15 -7.05
N THR A 170 -5.33 5.42 -7.49
CA THR A 170 -4.34 6.36 -6.92
C THR A 170 -4.59 6.70 -5.47
N ALA A 171 -5.79 6.45 -4.94
CA ALA A 171 -6.07 6.61 -3.52
C ALA A 171 -5.18 5.71 -2.65
N GLU A 172 -4.78 4.55 -3.14
CA GLU A 172 -3.84 3.65 -2.45
C GLU A 172 -2.44 4.29 -2.31
N TYR A 173 -1.99 5.06 -3.32
CA TYR A 173 -0.73 5.82 -3.23
C TYR A 173 -0.82 6.91 -2.15
N LEU A 174 -1.91 7.66 -2.15
CA LEU A 174 -2.15 8.68 -1.12
C LEU A 174 -2.09 8.07 0.28
N PHE A 175 -2.75 6.91 0.46
CA PHE A 175 -2.78 6.20 1.73
C PHE A 175 -1.37 5.84 2.21
N VAL A 176 -0.58 5.15 1.39
CA VAL A 176 0.74 4.66 1.82
C VAL A 176 1.78 5.78 1.93
N ILE A 177 1.70 6.82 1.10
CA ILE A 177 2.58 8.00 1.17
C ILE A 177 2.32 8.78 2.46
N LEU A 178 1.06 8.98 2.84
CA LEU A 178 0.71 9.64 4.10
C LEU A 178 1.19 8.84 5.31
N LEU A 179 1.05 7.51 5.29
CA LEU A 179 1.59 6.65 6.35
C LEU A 179 3.11 6.80 6.47
N ALA A 180 3.83 6.82 5.33
CA ALA A 180 5.28 7.02 5.32
C ALA A 180 5.65 8.37 5.91
N LEU A 181 5.03 9.46 5.44
CA LEU A 181 5.34 10.82 5.86
C LEU A 181 5.10 11.02 7.36
N GLN A 182 3.93 10.64 7.87
CA GLN A 182 3.59 10.76 9.29
C GLN A 182 4.58 9.98 10.16
N SER A 183 4.92 8.75 9.75
CA SER A 183 5.83 7.88 10.49
C SER A 183 7.26 8.42 10.49
N ILE A 184 7.78 8.87 9.35
CA ILE A 184 9.13 9.44 9.24
C ILE A 184 9.25 10.73 10.04
N ILE A 185 8.26 11.64 9.93
CA ILE A 185 8.25 12.90 10.68
C ILE A 185 8.26 12.61 12.19
N TYR A 186 7.42 11.68 12.64
CA TYR A 186 7.36 11.30 14.05
C TYR A 186 8.69 10.72 14.56
N LEU A 187 9.29 9.78 13.83
CA LEU A 187 10.56 9.17 14.21
C LEU A 187 11.69 10.20 14.27
N LYS A 188 11.75 11.13 13.31
CA LYS A 188 12.74 12.22 13.32
C LYS A 188 12.52 13.20 14.47
N SER A 189 11.27 13.55 14.79
CA SER A 189 10.95 14.52 15.84
C SER A 189 11.28 14.02 17.24
N LYS A 190 11.37 12.70 17.45
CA LYS A 190 11.67 12.08 18.74
C LYS A 190 13.15 11.74 18.92
N HIS A 191 14.02 12.13 17.96
CA HIS A 191 15.46 11.86 18.01
C HIS A 191 15.81 10.40 18.36
N TYR A 192 15.11 9.48 17.69
CA TYR A 192 15.44 8.05 17.76
C TYR A 192 16.68 7.74 16.91
#